data_ef5dd036f717bf71aa0fe90964bdd66d
#
_entry.id   ef5dd036f717bf71aa0fe90964bdd66d
#
_cell.length_a   1.000
_cell.length_b   1.000
_cell.length_c   1.000
_cell.angle_alpha   90.00
_cell.angle_beta   90.00
_cell.angle_gamma   90.00
#
_symmetry.space_group_name_H-M   'P 1'
#
loop_
_entity.id
_entity.type
_entity.pdbx_description
1 polymer ?
#
loop_
_entity_poly.entity_id
_entity_poly.type
_entity_poly.pdbx_seq_one_letter_code
_entity_poly.pdbx_strand_id
1 'polypeptide(L)'
;MAQRTLGTFGVRTACFSYLFIHYALLVAYVARSSEIITNSLGIPLWESATLFSLVFGGLCYFGSQRVIGAVNGFLVFSIIASFTTLVVVASGNIQWSSLLETNFAAAPQSIPIIALSFVYQNVVPVLCTNLEGDLPKVR
;
A
#
# COMPACT_ATOMS: atom_id res chain seq x y z
N MET A 1 -15.89 17.06 -5.36
CA MET A 1 -16.83 16.79 -4.26
C MET A 1 -16.60 17.69 -3.06
N ALA A 2 -15.42 17.77 -2.46
CA ALA A 2 -15.13 18.61 -1.29
C ALA A 2 -15.51 20.11 -1.45
N GLN A 3 -15.37 20.67 -2.65
CA GLN A 3 -15.72 22.06 -2.92
C GLN A 3 -17.24 22.33 -2.83
N ARG A 4 -18.08 21.33 -3.13
CA ARG A 4 -19.55 21.46 -3.06
C ARG A 4 -20.11 21.32 -1.65
N THR A 5 -19.36 20.68 -0.74
CA THR A 5 -19.83 20.37 0.62
C THR A 5 -19.19 21.26 1.70
N LEU A 6 -17.91 21.61 1.55
CA LEU A 6 -17.10 22.24 2.61
C LEU A 6 -16.46 23.57 2.17
N GLY A 7 -16.74 24.04 0.95
CA GLY A 7 -16.18 25.27 0.41
C GLY A 7 -14.64 25.22 0.23
N THR A 8 -14.04 26.42 0.03
CA THR A 8 -12.57 26.57 -0.21
C THR A 8 -11.71 26.13 0.97
N PHE A 9 -12.17 26.33 2.20
CA PHE A 9 -11.45 25.90 3.41
C PHE A 9 -11.40 24.36 3.47
N GLY A 10 -12.52 23.69 3.20
CA GLY A 10 -12.58 22.23 3.20
C GLY A 10 -11.69 21.60 2.12
N VAL A 11 -11.58 22.24 0.94
CA VAL A 11 -10.66 21.77 -0.11
C VAL A 11 -9.20 21.85 0.35
N ARG A 12 -8.79 22.97 0.96
CA ARG A 12 -7.41 23.13 1.44
C ARG A 12 -7.05 22.13 2.52
N THR A 13 -7.94 21.92 3.48
CA THR A 13 -7.76 20.93 4.55
C THR A 13 -7.68 19.51 3.99
N ALA A 14 -8.57 19.15 3.07
CA ALA A 14 -8.55 17.84 2.40
C ALA A 14 -7.26 17.60 1.60
N CYS A 15 -6.81 18.60 0.83
CA CYS A 15 -5.55 18.51 0.09
C CYS A 15 -4.34 18.35 1.01
N PHE A 16 -4.29 19.12 2.09
CA PHE A 16 -3.19 19.02 3.06
C PHE A 16 -3.18 17.66 3.72
N SER A 17 -4.33 17.18 4.22
CA SER A 17 -4.44 15.85 4.83
C SER A 17 -4.07 14.75 3.85
N TYR A 18 -4.50 14.85 2.60
CA TYR A 18 -4.15 13.90 1.54
C TYR A 18 -2.65 13.85 1.30
N LEU A 19 -2.00 14.98 1.11
CA LEU A 19 -0.54 15.05 0.92
C LEU A 19 0.21 14.53 2.14
N PHE A 20 -0.23 14.89 3.34
CA PHE A 20 0.39 14.44 4.59
C PHE A 20 0.34 12.91 4.72
N ILE A 21 -0.83 12.31 4.49
CA ILE A 21 -0.99 10.84 4.56
C ILE A 21 -0.09 10.16 3.53
N HIS A 22 -0.04 10.65 2.29
CA HIS A 22 0.79 10.04 1.24
C HIS A 22 2.28 10.16 1.54
N TYR A 23 2.70 11.32 2.07
CA TYR A 23 4.08 11.52 2.50
C TYR A 23 4.45 10.58 3.66
N ALA A 24 3.60 10.49 4.68
CA ALA A 24 3.81 9.60 5.81
C ALA A 24 3.90 8.11 5.37
N LEU A 25 3.03 7.69 4.46
CA LEU A 25 3.08 6.35 3.86
C LEU A 25 4.37 6.12 3.08
N LEU A 26 4.80 7.09 2.27
CA LEU A 26 6.06 6.99 1.52
C LEU A 26 7.24 6.77 2.46
N VAL A 27 7.34 7.58 3.52
CA VAL A 27 8.39 7.43 4.55
C VAL A 27 8.33 6.06 5.21
N ALA A 28 7.14 5.59 5.58
CA ALA A 28 6.98 4.27 6.20
C ALA A 28 7.40 3.13 5.26
N TYR A 29 7.06 3.20 3.98
CA TYR A 29 7.47 2.20 2.99
C TYR A 29 8.98 2.21 2.75
N VAL A 30 9.61 3.39 2.62
CA VAL A 30 11.06 3.51 2.46
C VAL A 30 11.76 2.93 3.69
N ALA A 31 11.32 3.27 4.90
CA ALA A 31 11.90 2.76 6.15
C ALA A 31 11.79 1.23 6.22
N ARG A 32 10.60 0.68 5.94
CA ARG A 32 10.38 -0.77 6.00
C ARG A 32 11.18 -1.53 4.94
N SER A 33 11.23 -1.01 3.73
CA SER A 33 12.03 -1.60 2.65
C SER A 33 13.52 -1.57 2.97
N SER A 34 13.99 -0.49 3.59
CA SER A 34 15.38 -0.36 4.02
C SER A 34 15.75 -1.39 5.09
N GLU A 35 14.89 -1.65 6.06
CA GLU A 35 15.11 -2.72 7.06
C GLU A 35 15.25 -4.09 6.40
N ILE A 36 14.39 -4.40 5.42
CA ILE A 36 14.43 -5.69 4.71
C ILE A 36 15.74 -5.82 3.94
N ILE A 37 16.17 -4.77 3.24
CA ILE A 37 17.41 -4.76 2.48
C ILE A 37 18.62 -4.87 3.41
N THR A 38 18.62 -4.13 4.52
CA THR A 38 19.66 -4.18 5.55
C THR A 38 19.81 -5.59 6.10
N ASN A 39 18.72 -6.25 6.45
CA ASN A 39 18.72 -7.61 6.99
C ASN A 39 19.16 -8.66 5.95
N SER A 40 18.90 -8.41 4.66
CA SER A 40 19.23 -9.35 3.60
C SER A 40 20.66 -9.20 3.10
N LEU A 41 21.16 -7.98 3.00
CA LEU A 41 22.48 -7.66 2.41
C LEU A 41 23.54 -7.26 3.42
N GLY A 42 23.15 -7.02 4.70
CA GLY A 42 24.08 -6.63 5.75
C GLY A 42 24.66 -5.20 5.62
N ILE A 43 24.02 -4.35 4.80
CA ILE A 43 24.42 -2.95 4.61
C ILE A 43 23.73 -2.03 5.63
N PRO A 44 24.34 -0.86 5.97
CA PRO A 44 23.74 0.10 6.88
C PRO A 44 22.34 0.57 6.40
N LEU A 45 21.46 0.83 7.33
CA LEU A 45 20.07 1.19 7.07
C LEU A 45 19.92 2.39 6.12
N TRP A 46 20.79 3.37 6.25
CA TRP A 46 20.69 4.59 5.47
C TRP A 46 21.19 4.43 4.02
N GLU A 47 22.16 3.55 3.79
CA GLU A 47 22.57 3.17 2.44
C GLU A 47 21.46 2.38 1.74
N SER A 48 20.81 1.49 2.46
CA SER A 48 19.65 0.73 1.98
C SER A 48 18.48 1.65 1.61
N ALA A 49 18.21 2.68 2.41
CA ALA A 49 17.18 3.68 2.12
C ALA A 49 17.49 4.48 0.85
N THR A 50 18.75 4.88 0.70
CA THR A 50 19.20 5.62 -0.48
C THR A 50 19.12 4.75 -1.73
N LEU A 51 19.59 3.52 -1.65
CA LEU A 51 19.54 2.54 -2.75
C LEU A 51 18.10 2.30 -3.20
N PHE A 52 17.19 2.04 -2.25
CA PHE A 52 15.79 1.84 -2.54
C PHE A 52 15.17 3.06 -3.23
N SER A 53 15.42 4.26 -2.68
CA SER A 53 14.89 5.52 -3.23
C SER A 53 15.41 5.81 -4.63
N LEU A 54 16.69 5.53 -4.90
CA LEU A 54 17.29 5.69 -6.23
C LEU A 54 16.70 4.72 -7.25
N VAL A 55 16.55 3.45 -6.88
CA VAL A 55 15.99 2.42 -7.78
C VAL A 55 14.55 2.75 -8.13
N PHE A 56 13.71 2.99 -7.14
CA PHE A 56 12.29 3.27 -7.39
C PHE A 56 12.05 4.67 -7.96
N GLY A 57 12.80 5.67 -7.52
CA GLY A 57 12.76 7.00 -8.10
C GLY A 57 13.22 7.02 -9.56
N GLY A 58 14.28 6.29 -9.88
CA GLY A 58 14.76 6.08 -11.23
C GLY A 58 13.73 5.35 -12.10
N LEU A 59 13.12 4.29 -11.57
CA LEU A 59 12.06 3.57 -12.25
C LEU A 59 10.86 4.49 -12.57
N CYS A 60 10.46 5.33 -11.63
CA CYS A 60 9.37 6.27 -11.84
C CYS A 60 9.73 7.39 -12.82
N TYR A 61 11.00 7.83 -12.85
CA TYR A 61 11.45 8.91 -13.72
C TYR A 61 11.69 8.45 -15.15
N PHE A 62 12.36 7.29 -15.34
CA PHE A 62 12.72 6.77 -16.66
C PHE A 62 11.71 5.73 -17.18
N GLY A 63 10.89 5.16 -16.30
CA GLY A 63 9.94 4.11 -16.66
C GLY A 63 8.79 4.64 -17.51
N SER A 64 8.52 3.99 -18.63
CA SER A 64 7.31 4.26 -19.39
C SER A 64 6.08 3.72 -18.64
N GLN A 65 4.90 4.24 -18.94
CA GLN A 65 3.62 3.77 -18.36
C GLN A 65 3.44 2.26 -18.49
N ARG A 66 3.95 1.65 -19.55
CA ARG A 66 3.90 0.20 -19.75
C ARG A 66 4.80 -0.56 -18.77
N VAL A 67 6.01 -0.05 -18.52
CA VAL A 67 6.95 -0.66 -17.57
C VAL A 67 6.42 -0.57 -16.16
N ILE A 68 5.93 0.60 -15.76
CA ILE A 68 5.32 0.80 -14.43
C ILE A 68 4.11 -0.12 -14.24
N GLY A 69 3.26 -0.24 -15.25
CA GLY A 69 2.10 -1.15 -15.25
C GLY A 69 2.51 -2.62 -15.15
N ALA A 70 3.54 -3.05 -15.87
CA ALA A 70 4.05 -4.42 -15.82
C ALA A 70 4.66 -4.75 -14.45
N VAL A 71 5.46 -3.85 -13.88
CA VAL A 71 6.03 -4.01 -12.53
C VAL A 71 4.92 -4.10 -11.49
N ASN A 72 3.92 -3.22 -11.57
CA ASN A 72 2.78 -3.26 -10.66
C ASN A 72 1.98 -4.56 -10.79
N GLY A 73 1.72 -5.02 -12.01
CA GLY A 73 1.06 -6.30 -12.27
C GLY A 73 1.82 -7.49 -11.69
N PHE A 74 3.14 -7.52 -11.86
CA PHE A 74 4.01 -8.55 -11.28
C PHE A 74 3.96 -8.53 -9.74
N LEU A 75 4.01 -7.35 -9.12
CA LEU A 75 3.92 -7.20 -7.67
C LEU A 75 2.57 -7.70 -7.13
N VAL A 76 1.47 -7.32 -7.78
CA VAL A 76 0.12 -7.78 -7.41
C VAL A 76 0.01 -9.30 -7.53
N PHE A 77 0.50 -9.89 -8.62
CA PHE A 77 0.54 -11.33 -8.79
C PHE A 77 1.35 -12.01 -7.67
N SER A 78 2.52 -11.48 -7.32
CA SER A 78 3.37 -12.00 -6.25
C SER A 78 2.67 -11.95 -4.89
N ILE A 79 1.92 -10.89 -4.60
CA ILE A 79 1.15 -10.75 -3.37
C ILE A 79 0.05 -11.81 -3.30
N ILE A 80 -0.70 -12.00 -4.40
CA ILE A 80 -1.77 -13.00 -4.46
C ILE A 80 -1.20 -14.40 -4.30
N ALA A 81 -0.11 -14.72 -4.99
CA ALA A 81 0.57 -16.02 -4.89
C ALA A 81 1.07 -16.29 -3.46
N SER A 82 1.72 -15.31 -2.84
CA SER A 82 2.21 -15.39 -1.46
C SER A 82 1.06 -15.59 -0.47
N PHE A 83 -0.02 -14.83 -0.61
CA PHE A 83 -1.20 -14.96 0.24
C PHE A 83 -1.85 -16.32 0.10
N THR A 84 -2.03 -16.81 -1.14
CA THR A 84 -2.59 -18.13 -1.41
C THR A 84 -1.73 -19.23 -0.78
N THR A 85 -0.41 -19.15 -0.92
CA THR A 85 0.53 -20.10 -0.31
C THR A 85 0.41 -20.09 1.21
N LEU A 86 0.34 -18.91 1.82
CA LEU A 86 0.13 -18.75 3.27
C LEU A 86 -1.17 -19.42 3.73
N VAL A 87 -2.26 -19.19 3.03
CA VAL A 87 -3.57 -19.79 3.35
C VAL A 87 -3.53 -21.30 3.24
N VAL A 88 -2.90 -21.84 2.18
CA VAL A 88 -2.76 -23.29 1.98
C VAL A 88 -1.93 -23.92 3.10
N VAL A 89 -0.79 -23.32 3.45
CA VAL A 89 0.07 -23.83 4.55
C VAL A 89 -0.63 -23.72 5.89
N ALA A 90 -1.31 -22.60 6.15
CA ALA A 90 -2.05 -22.40 7.38
C ALA A 90 -3.22 -23.39 7.50
N SER A 91 -3.94 -23.68 6.41
CA SER A 91 -5.08 -24.61 6.44
C SER A 91 -4.69 -26.04 6.83
N GLY A 92 -3.44 -26.45 6.56
CA GLY A 92 -2.92 -27.75 6.98
C GLY A 92 -2.66 -27.89 8.48
N ASN A 93 -2.55 -26.78 9.21
CA ASN A 93 -2.20 -26.74 10.63
C ASN A 93 -3.25 -26.01 11.49
N ILE A 94 -4.49 -25.92 11.04
CA ILE A 94 -5.53 -25.19 11.78
C ILE A 94 -5.89 -25.92 13.06
N GLN A 95 -5.59 -25.31 14.18
CA GLN A 95 -6.13 -25.67 15.49
C GLN A 95 -7.44 -24.92 15.68
N TRP A 96 -8.56 -25.59 15.46
CA TRP A 96 -9.89 -25.02 15.58
C TRP A 96 -10.17 -24.37 16.94
N SER A 97 -9.55 -24.89 18.01
CA SER A 97 -9.63 -24.31 19.34
C SER A 97 -9.07 -22.89 19.43
N SER A 98 -7.96 -22.62 18.75
CA SER A 98 -7.32 -21.30 18.75
C SER A 98 -8.13 -20.23 18.00
N LEU A 99 -8.99 -20.62 17.05
CA LEU A 99 -9.89 -19.70 16.35
C LEU A 99 -11.04 -19.21 17.23
N LEU A 100 -11.37 -19.95 18.27
CA LEU A 100 -12.45 -19.62 19.23
C LEU A 100 -11.94 -18.78 20.41
N GLU A 101 -10.62 -18.70 20.62
CA GLU A 101 -10.02 -17.84 21.62
C GLU A 101 -10.02 -16.39 21.17
N THR A 102 -10.98 -15.62 21.67
CA THR A 102 -11.12 -14.21 21.37
C THR A 102 -10.25 -13.39 22.34
N ASN A 103 -9.16 -12.83 21.85
CA ASN A 103 -8.33 -11.92 22.64
C ASN A 103 -8.65 -10.47 22.32
N PHE A 104 -9.60 -9.87 23.04
CA PHE A 104 -9.98 -8.47 22.88
C PHE A 104 -8.85 -7.49 23.20
N ALA A 105 -7.85 -7.89 24.02
CA ALA A 105 -6.72 -7.03 24.33
C ALA A 105 -5.78 -6.79 23.12
N ALA A 106 -5.79 -7.68 22.13
CA ALA A 106 -5.03 -7.53 20.89
C ALA A 106 -5.77 -6.71 19.81
N ALA A 107 -7.07 -6.46 19.99
CA ALA A 107 -7.88 -5.73 19.00
C ALA A 107 -7.35 -4.30 18.69
N PRO A 108 -6.88 -3.49 19.65
CA PRO A 108 -6.34 -2.16 19.35
C PRO A 108 -5.11 -2.20 18.43
N GLN A 109 -4.32 -3.27 18.48
CA GLN A 109 -3.13 -3.44 17.63
C GLN A 109 -3.49 -3.70 16.16
N SER A 110 -4.71 -4.17 15.89
CA SER A 110 -5.21 -4.44 14.53
C SER A 110 -5.75 -3.18 13.85
N ILE A 111 -6.09 -2.14 14.61
CA ILE A 111 -6.69 -0.90 14.08
C ILE A 111 -5.82 -0.24 12.99
N PRO A 112 -4.49 -0.08 13.16
CA PRO A 112 -3.65 0.51 12.12
C PRO A 112 -3.65 -0.30 10.82
N ILE A 113 -3.70 -1.63 10.93
CA ILE A 113 -3.71 -2.54 9.77
C ILE A 113 -5.05 -2.42 9.03
N ILE A 114 -6.16 -2.38 9.76
CA ILE A 114 -7.50 -2.17 9.21
C ILE A 114 -7.58 -0.79 8.54
N ALA A 115 -7.10 0.26 9.20
CA ALA A 115 -7.05 1.60 8.63
C ALA A 115 -6.23 1.65 7.33
N LEU A 116 -5.09 0.95 7.28
CA LEU A 116 -4.26 0.84 6.08
C LEU A 116 -5.02 0.16 4.93
N SER A 117 -5.87 -0.81 5.21
CA SER A 117 -6.68 -1.49 4.19
C SER A 117 -7.66 -0.55 3.50
N PHE A 118 -8.12 0.51 4.16
CA PHE A 118 -9.00 1.51 3.55
C PHE A 118 -8.28 2.51 2.64
N VAL A 119 -6.96 2.55 2.64
CA VAL A 119 -6.15 3.46 1.79
C VAL A 119 -6.37 3.18 0.29
N TYR A 120 -6.81 1.98 -0.08
CA TYR A 120 -7.11 1.64 -1.48
C TYR A 120 -8.14 2.58 -2.13
N GLN A 121 -9.00 3.24 -1.35
CA GLN A 121 -9.98 4.21 -1.83
C GLN A 121 -9.35 5.35 -2.64
N ASN A 122 -8.09 5.67 -2.37
CA ASN A 122 -7.36 6.72 -3.10
C ASN A 122 -7.00 6.31 -4.54
N VAL A 123 -7.01 5.01 -4.84
CA VAL A 123 -6.73 4.48 -6.17
C VAL A 123 -7.95 4.62 -7.09
N VAL A 124 -9.16 4.60 -6.53
CA VAL A 124 -10.42 4.66 -7.29
C VAL A 124 -10.54 5.91 -8.17
N PRO A 125 -10.28 7.14 -7.67
CA PRO A 125 -10.32 8.34 -8.51
C PRO A 125 -9.30 8.30 -9.66
N VAL A 126 -8.12 7.75 -9.41
CA VAL A 126 -7.06 7.61 -10.43
C VAL A 126 -7.47 6.62 -11.51
N LEU A 127 -8.07 5.49 -11.12
CA LEU A 127 -8.62 4.52 -12.07
C LEU A 127 -9.76 5.11 -12.89
N CYS A 128 -10.69 5.82 -12.26
CA CYS A 128 -11.78 6.48 -12.98
C CYS A 128 -11.27 7.51 -14.00
N THR A 129 -10.21 8.24 -13.66
CA THR A 129 -9.59 9.21 -14.58
C THR A 129 -8.88 8.51 -15.74
N ASN A 130 -8.15 7.43 -15.47
CA ASN A 130 -7.44 6.67 -16.51
C ASN A 130 -8.38 5.89 -17.45
N LEU A 131 -9.57 5.52 -16.96
CA LEU A 131 -10.60 4.84 -17.75
C LEU A 131 -11.61 5.82 -18.38
N GLU A 132 -11.30 7.13 -18.39
CA GLU A 132 -12.13 8.19 -18.99
C GLU A 132 -13.57 8.23 -18.47
N GLY A 133 -13.83 7.70 -17.28
CA GLY A 133 -15.15 7.62 -16.68
C GLY A 133 -16.08 6.60 -17.34
N ASP A 134 -15.56 5.68 -18.13
CA ASP A 134 -16.33 4.62 -18.80
C ASP A 134 -16.84 3.62 -17.77
N LEU A 135 -18.08 3.79 -17.32
CA LEU A 135 -18.74 2.98 -16.30
C LEU A 135 -18.71 1.45 -16.56
N PRO A 136 -18.85 0.97 -17.83
CA PRO A 136 -18.70 -0.45 -18.14
C PRO A 136 -17.31 -1.01 -17.85
N LYS A 137 -16.25 -0.20 -17.93
CA LYS A 137 -14.86 -0.62 -17.67
C LYS A 137 -14.45 -0.53 -16.20
N VAL A 138 -15.23 0.22 -15.40
CA VAL A 138 -14.98 0.39 -13.95
C VAL A 138 -15.72 -0.66 -13.11
N ARG A 139 -16.73 -1.32 -13.69
CA ARG A 139 -17.48 -2.43 -13.06
C ARG A 139 -16.77 -3.74 -13.25
#